data_3a79935675370dd678d0306164e9afdb
#
_entry.id   3a79935675370dd678d0306164e9afdb
#
_cell.length_a   1.000
_cell.length_b   1.000
_cell.length_c   1.000
_cell.angle_alpha   90.00
_cell.angle_beta   90.00
_cell.angle_gamma   90.00
#
_symmetry.space_group_name_H-M   'P 1'
#
loop_
_entity.id
_entity.type
_entity.pdbx_description
1 polymer ?
#
loop_
_entity_poly.entity_id
_entity_poly.type
_entity_poly.pdbx_seq_one_letter_code
_entity_poly.pdbx_strand_id
1 'polypeptide(L)'
;MKAGRLLVKNFDARIPKIEIKPKGSGSKIVVLSKIYDENGGKEMKVRIHFDDVAAIEFCVNYFDNTIGAEALGLYEIEDMDFIDSVVKRNFERRREVYLLEGDYEYDPSEPADMLNMFDLLGTYHKEKEKYHAFVQNVDAGVYIIIAKGYRIVR
;
A
#
# COMPACT_ATOMS: atom_id res chain seq x y z
N MET A 1 -8.04 7.53 -11.49
CA MET A 1 -6.72 6.84 -11.50
C MET A 1 -6.25 6.73 -12.94
N LYS A 2 -5.08 7.25 -13.24
CA LYS A 2 -4.45 7.14 -14.56
C LYS A 2 -3.96 5.71 -14.80
N ALA A 3 -3.75 5.33 -16.07
CA ALA A 3 -3.21 4.02 -16.39
C ALA A 3 -1.83 3.82 -15.74
N GLY A 4 -1.65 2.69 -15.09
CA GLY A 4 -0.40 2.35 -14.41
C GLY A 4 0.60 1.68 -15.35
N ARG A 5 1.88 1.76 -14.99
CA ARG A 5 2.95 1.02 -15.64
C ARG A 5 3.01 -0.40 -15.05
N LEU A 6 2.87 -1.42 -15.89
CA LEU A 6 3.04 -2.80 -15.46
C LEU A 6 4.50 -3.05 -15.06
N LEU A 7 4.73 -3.45 -13.83
CA LEU A 7 6.06 -3.79 -13.29
C LEU A 7 6.34 -5.28 -13.37
N VAL A 8 5.34 -6.08 -13.01
CA VAL A 8 5.48 -7.53 -12.91
C VAL A 8 4.16 -8.18 -13.33
N LYS A 9 4.24 -9.20 -14.16
CA LYS A 9 3.14 -10.15 -14.37
C LYS A 9 3.13 -11.16 -13.23
N ASN A 10 1.98 -11.37 -12.63
CA ASN A 10 1.79 -12.39 -11.61
C ASN A 10 0.81 -13.45 -12.12
N PHE A 11 1.17 -14.72 -11.98
CA PHE A 11 0.38 -15.85 -12.46
C PHE A 11 -0.55 -16.43 -11.40
N ASP A 12 -0.23 -16.18 -10.14
CA ASP A 12 -1.05 -16.64 -9.03
C ASP A 12 -1.66 -15.43 -8.35
N ALA A 13 -2.95 -15.25 -8.58
CA ALA A 13 -3.74 -14.19 -7.98
C ALA A 13 -3.82 -14.25 -6.45
N ARG A 14 -3.33 -15.31 -5.83
CA ARG A 14 -3.26 -15.41 -4.38
C ARG A 14 -2.15 -14.54 -3.84
N ILE A 15 -2.43 -13.77 -2.80
CA ILE A 15 -1.39 -13.15 -2.00
C ILE A 15 -0.81 -14.23 -1.10
N PRO A 16 0.41 -14.71 -1.32
CA PRO A 16 0.98 -15.76 -0.49
C PRO A 16 1.28 -15.25 0.91
N LYS A 17 1.76 -14.03 1.06
CA LYS A 17 2.05 -13.42 2.36
C LYS A 17 2.38 -11.93 2.24
N ILE A 18 1.92 -11.13 3.20
CA ILE A 18 2.36 -9.76 3.41
C ILE A 18 3.00 -9.68 4.79
N GLU A 19 4.23 -9.19 4.87
CA GLU A 19 4.93 -8.90 6.12
C GLU A 19 5.17 -7.40 6.25
N ILE A 20 4.74 -6.82 7.36
CA ILE A 20 5.01 -5.44 7.72
C ILE A 20 6.16 -5.43 8.73
N LYS A 21 7.25 -4.75 8.38
CA LYS A 21 8.45 -4.66 9.24
C LYS A 21 8.72 -3.18 9.56
N PRO A 22 8.62 -2.76 10.81
CA PRO A 22 9.09 -1.45 11.22
C PRO A 22 10.59 -1.31 10.93
N LYS A 23 11.01 -0.18 10.39
CA LYS A 23 12.42 0.12 10.13
C LYS A 23 12.71 1.57 10.48
N GLY A 24 13.22 1.82 11.69
CA GLY A 24 13.51 3.19 12.15
C GLY A 24 12.28 4.07 12.11
N SER A 25 12.37 5.22 11.43
CA SER A 25 11.25 6.14 11.20
C SER A 25 10.37 5.76 10.01
N GLY A 26 10.74 4.74 9.24
CA GLY A 26 10.01 4.28 8.06
C GLY A 26 9.43 2.87 8.23
N SER A 27 8.44 2.57 7.42
CA SER A 27 7.84 1.24 7.34
C SER A 27 8.32 0.51 6.10
N LYS A 28 8.66 -0.77 6.27
CA LYS A 28 8.98 -1.67 5.18
C LYS A 28 7.91 -2.72 5.05
N ILE A 29 7.40 -2.89 3.84
CA ILE A 29 6.48 -3.97 3.52
C ILE A 29 7.17 -4.95 2.59
N VAL A 30 7.00 -6.23 2.88
CA VAL A 30 7.49 -7.32 2.04
C VAL A 30 6.29 -8.15 1.59
N VAL A 31 6.08 -8.20 0.29
CA VAL A 31 5.07 -9.05 -0.34
C VAL A 31 5.76 -10.26 -0.95
N LEU A 32 5.38 -11.44 -0.50
CA LEU A 32 5.75 -12.69 -1.17
C LEU A 32 4.79 -12.91 -2.33
N SER A 33 5.31 -13.05 -3.53
CA SER A 33 4.52 -13.21 -4.73
C SER A 33 5.14 -14.27 -5.65
N LYS A 34 4.32 -14.75 -6.57
CA LYS A 34 4.79 -15.55 -7.68
C LYS A 34 4.76 -14.68 -8.93
N ILE A 35 5.88 -14.58 -9.59
CA ILE A 35 5.99 -13.85 -10.85
C ILE A 35 6.30 -14.81 -11.99
N TYR A 36 5.97 -14.40 -13.19
CA TYR A 36 6.29 -15.12 -14.40
C TYR A 36 7.57 -14.57 -15.01
N ASP A 37 8.54 -15.44 -15.24
CA ASP A 37 9.72 -15.09 -16.01
C ASP A 37 9.38 -15.18 -17.50
N GLU A 38 9.23 -14.04 -18.16
CA GLU A 38 8.93 -13.97 -19.60
C GLU A 38 10.01 -14.65 -20.47
N ASN A 39 11.26 -14.67 -20.00
CA ASN A 39 12.39 -15.23 -20.75
C ASN A 39 12.50 -16.74 -20.62
N GLY A 40 12.01 -17.31 -19.52
CA GLY A 40 12.13 -18.73 -19.24
C GLY A 40 10.82 -19.50 -19.20
N GLY A 41 9.68 -18.83 -19.27
CA GLY A 41 8.36 -19.46 -19.18
C GLY A 41 8.09 -20.14 -17.84
N LYS A 42 8.83 -19.79 -16.79
CA LYS A 42 8.75 -20.43 -15.48
C LYS A 42 8.18 -19.49 -14.43
N GLU A 43 7.34 -20.05 -13.59
CA GLU A 43 6.85 -19.40 -12.40
C GLU A 43 7.95 -19.38 -11.32
N MET A 44 8.15 -18.22 -10.69
CA MET A 44 9.14 -18.03 -9.64
C MET A 44 8.52 -17.38 -8.41
N LYS A 45 8.88 -17.88 -7.24
CA LYS A 45 8.56 -17.20 -5.97
C LYS A 45 9.55 -16.07 -5.74
N VAL A 46 9.05 -14.88 -5.50
CA VAL A 46 9.86 -13.69 -5.26
C VAL A 46 9.39 -12.95 -4.02
N ARG A 47 10.27 -12.12 -3.47
CA ARG A 47 9.93 -11.13 -2.46
C ARG A 47 9.96 -9.75 -3.10
N ILE A 48 8.87 -9.02 -3.00
CA ILE A 48 8.79 -7.63 -3.41
C ILE A 48 8.89 -6.79 -2.15
N HIS A 49 9.93 -5.99 -2.06
CA HIS A 49 10.18 -5.11 -0.93
C HIS A 49 9.76 -3.70 -1.32
N PHE A 50 8.94 -3.08 -0.49
CA PHE A 50 8.58 -1.67 -0.59
C PHE A 50 9.25 -0.93 0.57
N ASP A 51 9.96 0.14 0.25
CA ASP A 51 10.74 0.91 1.22
C ASP A 51 10.08 2.28 1.44
N ASP A 52 10.20 2.82 2.66
CA ASP A 52 9.60 4.08 3.10
C ASP A 52 8.10 4.16 2.78
N VAL A 53 7.36 3.19 3.33
CA VAL A 53 5.92 3.06 3.10
C VAL A 53 5.15 4.10 3.91
N ALA A 54 4.36 4.94 3.22
CA ALA A 54 3.49 5.93 3.84
C ALA A 54 2.11 5.35 4.19
N ALA A 55 1.57 4.47 3.36
CA ALA A 55 0.25 3.87 3.57
C ALA A 55 0.13 2.50 2.90
N ILE A 56 -0.78 1.70 3.44
CA ILE A 56 -1.24 0.46 2.81
C ILE A 56 -2.77 0.39 2.94
N GLU A 57 -3.44 0.08 1.85
CA GLU A 57 -4.83 -0.34 1.85
C GLU A 57 -4.92 -1.77 1.34
N PHE A 58 -5.75 -2.56 1.98
CA PHE A 58 -6.04 -3.91 1.56
C PHE A 58 -7.56 -4.12 1.57
N CYS A 59 -8.14 -4.17 0.38
CA CYS A 59 -9.57 -4.40 0.20
C CYS A 59 -9.80 -5.87 -0.11
N VAL A 60 -10.40 -6.59 0.82
CA VAL A 60 -10.71 -8.01 0.69
C VAL A 60 -12.17 -8.18 0.29
N ASN A 61 -12.41 -8.96 -0.75
CA ASN A 61 -13.74 -9.36 -1.17
C ASN A 61 -13.81 -10.88 -1.38
N TYR A 62 -14.36 -11.58 -0.41
CA TYR A 62 -14.51 -13.03 -0.47
C TYR A 62 -15.79 -13.48 -1.19
N PHE A 63 -16.72 -12.56 -1.49
CA PHE A 63 -18.01 -12.88 -2.08
C PHE A 63 -18.01 -12.88 -3.62
N ASP A 64 -16.99 -12.28 -4.23
CA ASP A 64 -16.88 -12.19 -5.67
C ASP A 64 -15.46 -12.55 -6.12
N ASN A 65 -15.23 -13.85 -6.21
CA ASN A 65 -13.95 -14.40 -6.65
C ASN A 65 -13.75 -14.31 -8.18
N THR A 66 -14.70 -13.74 -8.90
CA THR A 66 -14.63 -13.66 -10.37
C THR A 66 -14.01 -12.36 -10.87
N ILE A 67 -14.07 -11.31 -10.06
CA ILE A 67 -13.48 -10.02 -10.41
C ILE A 67 -11.97 -10.06 -10.08
N GLY A 68 -11.16 -10.05 -11.09
CA GLY A 68 -9.73 -9.86 -10.97
C GLY A 68 -8.86 -11.08 -11.24
N ALA A 69 -9.46 -12.24 -11.47
CA ALA A 69 -8.72 -13.46 -11.79
C ALA A 69 -7.78 -13.32 -13.00
N GLU A 70 -8.03 -12.35 -13.88
CA GLU A 70 -7.22 -12.12 -15.08
C GLU A 70 -6.29 -10.91 -15.01
N ALA A 71 -6.42 -10.04 -14.00
CA ALA A 71 -5.63 -8.82 -13.87
C ALA A 71 -4.47 -9.01 -12.88
N LEU A 72 -3.56 -9.89 -13.21
CA LEU A 72 -2.56 -10.45 -12.29
C LEU A 72 -1.25 -9.66 -12.22
N GLY A 73 -1.26 -8.39 -12.61
CA GLY A 73 -0.05 -7.57 -12.62
C GLY A 73 0.11 -6.70 -11.38
N LEU A 74 1.36 -6.47 -10.99
CA LEU A 74 1.73 -5.36 -10.13
C LEU A 74 1.95 -4.12 -11.00
N TYR A 75 1.23 -3.05 -10.70
CA TYR A 75 1.30 -1.79 -11.42
C TYR A 75 1.85 -0.68 -10.54
N GLU A 76 2.67 0.18 -11.12
CA GLU A 76 3.05 1.46 -10.54
C GLU A 76 2.19 2.57 -11.13
N ILE A 77 1.66 3.43 -10.27
CA ILE A 77 0.76 4.54 -10.62
C ILE A 77 1.38 5.83 -10.12
N GLU A 78 1.57 6.80 -11.03
CA GLU A 78 2.13 8.13 -10.75
C GLU A 78 1.03 9.21 -10.77
N ASP A 79 -0.13 8.89 -10.22
CA ASP A 79 -1.26 9.80 -10.10
C ASP A 79 -1.30 10.39 -8.69
N MET A 80 -0.86 11.63 -8.54
CA MET A 80 -0.74 12.28 -7.24
C MET A 80 -2.08 12.44 -6.52
N ASP A 81 -3.16 12.71 -7.25
CA ASP A 81 -4.49 12.82 -6.63
C ASP A 81 -4.95 11.47 -6.07
N PHE A 82 -4.63 10.39 -6.77
CA PHE A 82 -4.89 9.04 -6.27
C PHE A 82 -4.04 8.73 -5.03
N ILE A 83 -2.74 9.03 -5.07
CA ILE A 83 -1.82 8.79 -3.96
C ILE A 83 -2.25 9.59 -2.73
N ASP A 84 -2.53 10.89 -2.87
CA ASP A 84 -3.01 11.76 -1.80
C ASP A 84 -4.31 11.21 -1.19
N SER A 85 -5.23 10.72 -2.00
CA SER A 85 -6.49 10.15 -1.53
C SER A 85 -6.30 8.91 -0.67
N VAL A 86 -5.36 8.02 -1.04
CA VAL A 86 -5.04 6.80 -0.27
C VAL A 86 -4.40 7.16 1.06
N VAL A 87 -3.40 8.05 1.05
CA VAL A 87 -2.71 8.48 2.28
C VAL A 87 -3.67 9.15 3.24
N LYS A 88 -4.54 10.04 2.74
CA LYS A 88 -5.54 10.74 3.54
C LYS A 88 -6.53 9.76 4.19
N ARG A 89 -7.12 8.85 3.42
CA ARG A 89 -8.05 7.83 3.97
C ARG A 89 -7.38 6.96 5.04
N ASN A 90 -6.12 6.57 4.81
CA ASN A 90 -5.38 5.77 5.78
C ASN A 90 -5.15 6.53 7.09
N PHE A 91 -4.80 7.82 7.00
CA PHE A 91 -4.64 8.69 8.17
C PHE A 91 -5.96 8.88 8.92
N GLU A 92 -7.05 9.19 8.21
CA GLU A 92 -8.38 9.37 8.82
C GLU A 92 -8.85 8.09 9.52
N ARG A 93 -8.64 6.92 8.90
CA ARG A 93 -8.97 5.64 9.53
C ARG A 93 -8.17 5.39 10.81
N ARG A 94 -6.89 5.69 10.81
CA ARG A 94 -6.08 5.58 12.03
C ARG A 94 -6.56 6.50 13.14
N ARG A 95 -6.94 7.72 12.79
CA ARG A 95 -7.52 8.67 13.73
C ARG A 95 -8.83 8.16 14.32
N GLU A 96 -9.73 7.64 13.49
CA GLU A 96 -10.99 7.04 13.94
C GLU A 96 -10.75 5.90 14.94
N VAL A 97 -9.84 4.98 14.62
CA VAL A 97 -9.51 3.85 15.50
C VAL A 97 -8.92 4.36 16.82
N TYR A 98 -8.04 5.36 16.79
CA TYR A 98 -7.48 5.95 18.00
C TYR A 98 -8.54 6.54 18.92
N LEU A 99 -9.56 7.20 18.36
CA LEU A 99 -10.69 7.75 19.11
C LEU A 99 -11.60 6.66 19.70
N LEU A 100 -11.62 5.46 19.13
CA LEU A 100 -12.39 4.32 19.64
C LEU A 100 -11.72 3.65 20.85
N GLU A 101 -10.39 3.78 21.00
CA GLU A 101 -9.61 3.03 21.99
C GLU A 101 -9.60 3.66 23.39
N GLY A 102 -10.16 4.86 23.58
CA GLY A 102 -10.03 5.52 24.88
C GLY A 102 -11.07 6.57 25.21
N ASP A 103 -11.03 7.01 26.47
CA ASP A 103 -11.77 8.18 26.98
C ASP A 103 -11.16 9.50 26.47
N TYR A 104 -10.65 9.50 25.25
CA TYR A 104 -9.96 10.63 24.68
C TYR A 104 -10.93 11.49 23.86
N GLU A 105 -11.18 12.71 24.33
CA GLU A 105 -11.93 13.71 23.60
C GLU A 105 -10.99 14.47 22.66
N TYR A 106 -11.14 14.27 21.37
CA TYR A 106 -10.37 15.00 20.38
C TYR A 106 -10.92 16.40 20.16
N ASP A 107 -10.09 17.42 20.38
CA ASP A 107 -10.38 18.80 20.02
C ASP A 107 -9.57 19.24 18.80
N PRO A 108 -10.20 19.35 17.61
CA PRO A 108 -9.52 19.78 16.40
C PRO A 108 -9.05 21.24 16.45
N SER A 109 -9.57 22.04 17.38
CA SER A 109 -9.18 23.45 17.57
C SER A 109 -7.98 23.65 18.51
N GLU A 110 -7.62 22.61 19.30
CA GLU A 110 -6.54 22.66 20.27
C GLU A 110 -5.21 22.23 19.63
N PRO A 111 -4.24 23.16 19.40
CA PRO A 111 -2.97 22.83 18.76
C PRO A 111 -2.13 21.80 19.54
N ALA A 112 -2.29 21.76 20.86
CA ALA A 112 -1.59 20.81 21.73
C ALA A 112 -2.27 19.43 21.79
N ASP A 113 -3.44 19.26 21.16
CA ASP A 113 -4.08 17.97 21.08
C ASP A 113 -3.16 16.95 20.40
N MET A 114 -3.08 15.75 21.03
CA MET A 114 -2.15 14.71 20.56
C MET A 114 -2.33 14.36 19.09
N LEU A 115 -3.56 14.32 18.59
CA LEU A 115 -3.82 14.02 17.18
C LEU A 115 -3.39 15.15 16.24
N ASN A 116 -3.41 16.41 16.71
CA ASN A 116 -2.91 17.55 15.96
C ASN A 116 -1.37 17.61 15.99
N MET A 117 -0.73 17.18 17.10
CA MET A 117 0.71 17.10 17.22
C MET A 117 1.34 16.01 16.35
N PHE A 118 0.64 14.90 16.15
CA PHE A 118 1.08 13.85 15.25
C PHE A 118 0.74 14.15 13.80
N ASP A 119 1.38 15.17 13.24
CA ASP A 119 1.25 15.49 11.81
C ASP A 119 2.00 14.47 10.95
N LEU A 120 1.43 13.25 10.89
CA LEU A 120 1.94 12.20 10.01
C LEU A 120 1.81 12.59 8.53
N LEU A 121 0.87 13.46 8.20
CA LEU A 121 0.69 13.98 6.86
C LEU A 121 1.76 15.03 6.51
N GLY A 122 2.25 15.81 7.48
CA GLY A 122 3.28 16.81 7.24
C GLY A 122 4.58 16.22 6.72
N THR A 123 4.99 15.06 7.24
CA THR A 123 6.16 14.34 6.72
C THR A 123 5.94 13.83 5.30
N TYR A 124 4.75 13.31 5.02
CA TYR A 124 4.38 12.90 3.67
C TYR A 124 4.36 14.09 2.70
N HIS A 125 3.71 15.21 3.06
CA HIS A 125 3.58 16.39 2.21
C HIS A 125 4.92 17.04 1.84
N LYS A 126 5.93 16.95 2.70
CA LYS A 126 7.28 17.46 2.42
C LYS A 126 7.99 16.72 1.29
N GLU A 127 7.62 15.47 1.05
CA GLU A 127 8.31 14.59 0.12
C GLU A 127 7.34 13.83 -0.80
N LYS A 128 6.11 14.32 -0.95
CA LYS A 128 5.04 13.59 -1.64
C LYS A 128 5.37 13.21 -3.08
N GLU A 129 6.18 14.02 -3.75
CA GLU A 129 6.63 13.76 -5.12
C GLU A 129 7.55 12.54 -5.26
N LYS A 130 8.07 12.03 -4.14
CA LYS A 130 8.90 10.82 -4.11
C LYS A 130 8.08 9.54 -3.96
N TYR A 131 6.77 9.68 -3.70
CA TYR A 131 5.90 8.52 -3.47
C TYR A 131 5.19 8.09 -4.73
N HIS A 132 5.10 6.78 -4.89
CA HIS A 132 4.37 6.09 -5.94
C HIS A 132 3.33 5.17 -5.33
N ALA A 133 2.26 4.92 -6.05
CA ALA A 133 1.30 3.89 -5.67
C ALA A 133 1.62 2.58 -6.40
N PHE A 134 1.70 1.50 -5.65
CA PHE A 134 1.87 0.15 -6.16
C PHE A 134 0.58 -0.62 -5.93
N VAL A 135 -0.05 -1.05 -7.01
CA VAL A 135 -1.38 -1.67 -6.98
C VAL A 135 -1.33 -3.04 -7.62
N GLN A 136 -1.86 -4.02 -6.93
CA GLN A 136 -2.05 -5.36 -7.50
C GLN A 136 -3.46 -5.86 -7.21
N ASN A 137 -4.13 -6.31 -8.24
CA ASN A 137 -5.37 -7.06 -8.13
C ASN A 137 -5.05 -8.54 -7.87
N VAL A 138 -5.79 -9.16 -6.97
CA VAL A 138 -5.60 -10.55 -6.54
C VAL A 138 -6.95 -11.21 -6.38
N ASP A 139 -7.03 -12.54 -6.33
CA ASP A 139 -8.30 -13.28 -6.22
C ASP A 139 -9.21 -12.78 -5.10
N ALA A 140 -8.63 -12.45 -3.95
CA ALA A 140 -9.38 -12.03 -2.79
C ALA A 140 -9.62 -10.50 -2.71
N GLY A 141 -9.23 -9.75 -3.73
CA GLY A 141 -9.40 -8.29 -3.70
C GLY A 141 -8.24 -7.51 -4.32
N VAL A 142 -7.90 -6.38 -3.72
CA VAL A 142 -6.81 -5.53 -4.19
C VAL A 142 -5.98 -5.02 -3.01
N TYR A 143 -4.68 -4.93 -3.19
CA TYR A 143 -3.84 -4.16 -2.28
C TYR A 143 -3.22 -2.94 -2.97
N ILE A 144 -3.03 -1.89 -2.19
CA ILE A 144 -2.44 -0.63 -2.60
C ILE A 144 -1.37 -0.27 -1.58
N ILE A 145 -0.14 -0.06 -2.05
CA ILE A 145 0.99 0.34 -1.20
C ILE A 145 1.51 1.68 -1.71
N ILE A 146 1.56 2.67 -0.83
CA ILE A 146 2.18 3.97 -1.12
C ILE A 146 3.59 3.94 -0.54
N ALA A 147 4.59 3.98 -1.39
CA ALA A 147 6.00 3.87 -1.00
C ALA A 147 6.90 4.71 -1.91
N LYS A 148 8.12 5.01 -1.46
CA LYS A 148 9.10 5.74 -2.27
C LYS A 148 9.80 4.86 -3.30
N GLY A 149 9.78 3.56 -3.11
CA GLY A 149 10.41 2.65 -4.05
C GLY A 149 10.08 1.19 -3.77
N TYR A 150 10.52 0.35 -4.69
CA TYR A 150 10.39 -1.08 -4.59
C TYR A 150 11.63 -1.79 -5.14
N ARG A 151 11.80 -3.04 -4.76
CA ARG A 151 12.79 -3.95 -5.35
C ARG A 151 12.28 -5.38 -5.31
N ILE A 152 12.62 -6.14 -6.34
CA ILE A 152 12.30 -7.55 -6.43
C ILE A 152 13.55 -8.35 -6.05
N VAL A 153 13.38 -9.25 -5.07
CA VAL A 153 14.44 -10.15 -4.61
C VAL A 153 14.00 -11.58 -4.97
N ARG A 154 14.81 -12.22 -5.77
CA ARG A 154 14.65 -13.61 -6.24
C ARG A 154 15.27 -14.60 -5.27
#